data_2971052e127352f77112eb9897dc7288
#
_entry.id   2971052e127352f77112eb9897dc7288
#
_cell.length_a   1.000
_cell.length_b   1.000
_cell.length_c   1.000
_cell.angle_alpha   90.00
_cell.angle_beta   90.00
_cell.angle_gamma   90.00
#
_symmetry.space_group_name_H-M   'P 1'
#
loop_
_entity.id
_entity.type
_entity.pdbx_description
1 polymer ?
#
loop_
_entity_poly.entity_id
_entity_poly.type
_entity_poly.pdbx_seq_one_letter_code
_entity_poly.pdbx_strand_id
1 'polypeptide(L)'
;MKHQKSTRSFASRWGFILASVGSAVGMANVWGFPNKLGSNGGGAFLLIYLLFVFIFSYVGLPAEFAMGRRAATGTLGTYRNAWATRGEAAGKVGGVLGWLPLVGSLCIAIGYAVIVTYVLKALVDSLTGTLMTADAAAWFSSFSAQPYSVVPYHIIVVVGTLLTLFLGAHSIEKTNKIMMPLFFLIFLVLAVRVFFLPGAAEGYRFMFTPRWEALTDPMIWIWAMGQAFFSLSVTGSGMIVYGAYLSPQEDVVGVAQHTALFDTIAAVVAALVIIPACFSYGLDVGAGPSLLFVTLPTILQDIPLGQLFAVILYIAMIFAGVSSLQNMFEAVAESLQHRFPRLSRTATLIILAVLCLGFGIGMETISQWGPWMDLVSIYIIPIGATLGAVSWFYVMKKDELLSAINTGSGKTRGRLWYGIGRYLYVPLAVILCCVALFMKVAF
;
A
#
# COMPACT_ATOMS: atom_id res chain seq x y z
N MET A 1 28.91 18.14 6.22
CA MET A 1 27.78 18.25 5.28
C MET A 1 27.74 17.18 4.16
N LYS A 2 28.85 16.57 3.75
CA LYS A 2 28.84 15.50 2.69
C LYS A 2 28.26 14.15 3.18
N HIS A 3 28.40 13.79 4.44
CA HIS A 3 27.87 12.52 4.98
C HIS A 3 26.33 12.49 5.16
N GLN A 4 25.69 13.64 5.40
CA GLN A 4 24.22 13.72 5.52
C GLN A 4 23.47 13.64 4.19
N LYS A 5 24.11 13.96 3.05
CA LYS A 5 23.48 13.82 1.73
C LYS A 5 23.40 12.38 1.24
N SER A 6 24.31 11.50 1.66
CA SER A 6 24.34 10.10 1.19
C SER A 6 23.26 9.20 1.82
N THR A 7 22.73 9.58 2.99
CA THR A 7 21.66 8.82 3.68
C THR A 7 20.24 9.19 3.24
N ARG A 8 20.06 10.27 2.46
CA ARG A 8 18.76 10.82 2.05
C ARG A 8 18.37 10.51 0.61
N SER A 9 19.09 9.65 -0.11
CA SER A 9 18.75 9.27 -1.48
C SER A 9 18.95 7.77 -1.68
N PHE A 10 18.13 7.19 -2.54
CA PHE A 10 18.35 5.83 -3.02
C PHE A 10 19.64 5.78 -3.86
N ALA A 11 20.40 4.69 -3.70
CA ALA A 11 21.69 4.55 -4.36
C ALA A 11 21.56 4.20 -5.85
N SER A 12 20.41 3.61 -6.25
CA SER A 12 20.21 3.15 -7.63
C SER A 12 18.74 3.27 -8.06
N ARG A 13 18.51 3.37 -9.38
CA ARG A 13 17.17 3.33 -9.98
C ARG A 13 16.39 2.09 -9.58
N TRP A 14 17.00 0.91 -9.66
CA TRP A 14 16.36 -0.34 -9.26
C TRP A 14 16.09 -0.40 -7.76
N GLY A 15 16.98 0.17 -6.95
CA GLY A 15 16.75 0.30 -5.50
C GLY A 15 15.52 1.15 -5.19
N PHE A 16 15.35 2.28 -5.90
CA PHE A 16 14.14 3.09 -5.80
C PHE A 16 12.90 2.33 -6.26
N ILE A 17 12.94 1.69 -7.45
CA ILE A 17 11.80 0.93 -7.98
C ILE A 17 11.39 -0.17 -6.99
N LEU A 18 12.32 -0.97 -6.50
CA LEU A 18 12.02 -2.06 -5.55
C LEU A 18 11.49 -1.53 -4.21
N ALA A 19 12.00 -0.39 -3.72
CA ALA A 19 11.45 0.25 -2.53
C ALA A 19 10.02 0.76 -2.78
N SER A 20 9.76 1.40 -3.92
CA SER A 20 8.43 1.88 -4.29
C SER A 20 7.45 0.74 -4.55
N VAL A 21 7.92 -0.35 -5.17
CA VAL A 21 7.15 -1.60 -5.33
C VAL A 21 6.83 -2.17 -3.95
N GLY A 22 7.80 -2.29 -3.04
CA GLY A 22 7.56 -2.76 -1.68
C GLY A 22 6.60 -1.88 -0.88
N SER A 23 6.58 -0.57 -1.15
CA SER A 23 5.58 0.32 -0.57
C SER A 23 4.16 0.07 -1.10
N ALA A 24 4.04 -0.19 -2.40
CA ALA A 24 2.79 -0.46 -3.07
C ALA A 24 2.30 -1.89 -2.80
N VAL A 25 3.19 -2.88 -2.96
CA VAL A 25 2.88 -4.29 -2.70
C VAL A 25 2.71 -4.54 -1.20
N GLY A 26 1.48 -4.83 -0.80
CA GLY A 26 1.12 -5.05 0.59
C GLY A 26 -0.06 -6.00 0.75
N MET A 27 -0.76 -5.90 1.88
CA MET A 27 -2.00 -6.66 2.11
C MET A 27 -3.08 -6.32 1.08
N ALA A 28 -3.03 -5.11 0.51
CA ALA A 28 -3.92 -4.71 -0.59
C ALA A 28 -3.81 -5.63 -1.81
N ASN A 29 -2.61 -6.12 -2.14
CA ASN A 29 -2.38 -7.02 -3.27
C ASN A 29 -2.66 -8.48 -2.89
N VAL A 30 -2.21 -8.90 -1.70
CA VAL A 30 -2.29 -10.30 -1.29
C VAL A 30 -3.71 -10.68 -0.88
N TRP A 31 -4.44 -9.77 -0.26
CA TRP A 31 -5.77 -10.02 0.27
C TRP A 31 -6.84 -9.13 -0.35
N GLY A 32 -6.64 -7.80 -0.35
CA GLY A 32 -7.65 -6.84 -0.79
C GLY A 32 -8.06 -7.05 -2.25
N PHE A 33 -7.08 -7.18 -3.15
CA PHE A 33 -7.33 -7.38 -4.57
C PHE A 33 -8.04 -8.71 -4.90
N PRO A 34 -7.57 -9.88 -4.43
CA PRO A 34 -8.30 -11.13 -4.66
C PRO A 34 -9.73 -11.10 -4.11
N ASN A 35 -9.92 -10.54 -2.91
CA ASN A 35 -11.22 -10.39 -2.29
C ASN A 35 -12.16 -9.53 -3.13
N LYS A 36 -11.71 -8.33 -3.55
CA LYS A 36 -12.52 -7.42 -4.38
C LYS A 36 -12.77 -7.97 -5.78
N LEU A 37 -11.78 -8.64 -6.39
CA LEU A 37 -11.96 -9.30 -7.68
C LEU A 37 -12.99 -10.43 -7.58
N GLY A 38 -12.92 -11.22 -6.51
CA GLY A 38 -13.87 -12.30 -6.22
C GLY A 38 -15.30 -11.81 -6.05
N SER A 39 -15.48 -10.73 -5.27
CA SER A 39 -16.79 -10.18 -4.93
C SER A 39 -17.42 -9.32 -6.05
N ASN A 40 -16.62 -8.81 -7.02
CA ASN A 40 -17.07 -7.78 -7.97
C ASN A 40 -16.94 -8.21 -9.43
N GLY A 41 -17.24 -9.44 -9.77
CA GLY A 41 -17.41 -9.83 -11.18
C GLY A 41 -16.16 -10.36 -11.89
N GLY A 42 -15.10 -10.70 -11.16
CA GLY A 42 -13.95 -11.41 -11.72
C GLY A 42 -13.24 -10.64 -12.81
N GLY A 43 -13.19 -11.21 -14.04
CA GLY A 43 -12.46 -10.61 -15.16
C GLY A 43 -12.94 -9.21 -15.58
N ALA A 44 -14.21 -8.86 -15.37
CA ALA A 44 -14.69 -7.50 -15.64
C ALA A 44 -14.06 -6.48 -14.68
N PHE A 45 -14.03 -6.81 -13.38
CA PHE A 45 -13.34 -5.98 -12.39
C PHE A 45 -11.85 -5.81 -12.73
N LEU A 46 -11.17 -6.89 -13.13
CA LEU A 46 -9.76 -6.86 -13.52
C LEU A 46 -9.50 -5.86 -14.64
N LEU A 47 -10.34 -5.85 -15.69
CA LEU A 47 -10.19 -4.91 -16.82
C LEU A 47 -10.33 -3.45 -16.36
N ILE A 48 -11.34 -3.14 -15.55
CA ILE A 48 -11.56 -1.79 -15.03
C ILE A 48 -10.40 -1.38 -14.11
N TYR A 49 -9.95 -2.28 -13.24
CA TYR A 49 -8.80 -2.04 -12.37
C TYR A 49 -7.54 -1.68 -13.18
N LEU A 50 -7.22 -2.45 -14.22
CA LEU A 50 -6.09 -2.17 -15.10
C LEU A 50 -6.19 -0.80 -15.80
N LEU A 51 -7.40 -0.41 -16.20
CA LEU A 51 -7.64 0.93 -16.76
C LEU A 51 -7.28 2.04 -15.74
N PHE A 52 -7.74 1.93 -14.50
CA PHE A 52 -7.44 2.92 -13.47
C PHE A 52 -5.96 2.90 -13.06
N VAL A 53 -5.34 1.73 -12.95
CA VAL A 53 -3.89 1.63 -12.71
C VAL A 53 -3.12 2.35 -13.80
N PHE A 54 -3.50 2.18 -15.06
CA PHE A 54 -2.85 2.89 -16.18
C PHE A 54 -2.99 4.42 -16.05
N ILE A 55 -4.18 4.92 -15.74
CA ILE A 55 -4.41 6.36 -15.54
C ILE A 55 -3.59 6.90 -14.36
N PHE A 56 -3.65 6.22 -13.21
CA PHE A 56 -3.01 6.71 -11.99
C PHE A 56 -1.50 6.57 -12.01
N SER A 57 -0.96 5.54 -12.67
CA SER A 57 0.48 5.39 -12.88
C SER A 57 1.06 6.41 -13.86
N TYR A 58 0.24 6.94 -14.77
CA TYR A 58 0.67 7.95 -15.73
C TYR A 58 0.62 9.37 -15.16
N VAL A 59 -0.30 9.66 -14.22
CA VAL A 59 -0.53 11.03 -13.73
C VAL A 59 -0.44 11.16 -12.21
N GLY A 60 -1.17 10.35 -11.45
CA GLY A 60 -1.28 10.50 -9.99
C GLY A 60 0.02 10.21 -9.26
N LEU A 61 0.52 9.00 -9.40
CA LEU A 61 1.76 8.55 -8.76
C LEU A 61 2.99 9.38 -9.18
N PRO A 62 3.19 9.70 -10.50
CA PRO A 62 4.30 10.56 -10.89
C PRO A 62 4.19 11.98 -10.31
N ALA A 63 2.98 12.51 -10.12
CA ALA A 63 2.80 13.81 -9.50
C ALA A 63 3.30 13.80 -8.05
N GLU A 64 2.95 12.78 -7.24
CA GLU A 64 3.46 12.66 -5.88
C GLU A 64 4.99 12.52 -5.85
N PHE A 65 5.59 11.66 -6.67
CA PHE A 65 7.04 11.54 -6.79
C PHE A 65 7.71 12.87 -7.19
N ALA A 66 7.17 13.57 -8.18
CA ALA A 66 7.75 14.82 -8.65
C ALA A 66 7.65 15.91 -7.57
N MET A 67 6.56 15.97 -6.83
CA MET A 67 6.37 16.95 -5.76
C MET A 67 7.31 16.70 -4.59
N GLY A 68 7.46 15.46 -4.15
CA GLY A 68 8.42 15.08 -3.12
C GLY A 68 9.86 15.40 -3.55
N ARG A 69 10.25 15.03 -4.77
CA ARG A 69 11.58 15.33 -5.34
C ARG A 69 11.86 16.82 -5.43
N ARG A 70 10.89 17.61 -5.91
CA ARG A 70 11.02 19.06 -6.01
C ARG A 70 11.23 19.71 -4.65
N ALA A 71 10.44 19.29 -3.64
CA ALA A 71 10.54 19.83 -2.29
C ALA A 71 11.76 19.30 -1.51
N ALA A 72 12.33 18.16 -1.93
CA ALA A 72 13.39 17.42 -1.23
C ALA A 72 13.07 17.15 0.24
N THR A 73 11.79 16.90 0.54
CA THR A 73 11.26 16.65 1.88
C THR A 73 9.95 15.86 1.80
N GLY A 74 9.51 15.32 2.93
CA GLY A 74 8.25 14.59 3.04
C GLY A 74 7.01 15.49 2.92
N THR A 75 5.90 14.97 3.42
CA THR A 75 4.55 15.50 3.17
C THR A 75 4.39 16.98 3.54
N LEU A 76 4.73 17.37 4.77
CA LEU A 76 4.48 18.75 5.26
C LEU A 76 5.20 19.81 4.43
N GLY A 77 6.49 19.59 4.16
CA GLY A 77 7.28 20.52 3.39
C GLY A 77 6.86 20.56 1.92
N THR A 78 6.42 19.45 1.38
CA THR A 78 5.94 19.34 -0.01
C THR A 78 4.66 20.13 -0.24
N TYR A 79 3.66 19.99 0.64
CA TYR A 79 2.43 20.81 0.55
C TYR A 79 2.73 22.28 0.71
N ARG A 80 3.57 22.66 1.69
CA ARG A 80 4.00 24.06 1.84
C ARG A 80 4.66 24.59 0.58
N ASN A 81 5.57 23.83 -0.02
CA ASN A 81 6.30 24.22 -1.24
C ASN A 81 5.36 24.40 -2.44
N ALA A 82 4.43 23.45 -2.66
CA ALA A 82 3.48 23.51 -3.76
C ALA A 82 2.54 24.73 -3.66
N TRP A 83 1.98 24.97 -2.47
CA TRP A 83 1.08 26.11 -2.23
C TRP A 83 1.82 27.45 -2.23
N ALA A 84 3.09 27.49 -1.82
CA ALA A 84 3.91 28.69 -1.86
C ALA A 84 4.12 29.26 -3.28
N THR A 85 3.88 28.47 -4.33
CA THR A 85 3.86 28.97 -5.72
C THR A 85 2.78 30.06 -5.93
N ARG A 86 1.79 30.19 -5.03
CA ARG A 86 0.73 31.22 -5.02
C ARG A 86 1.01 32.34 -4.00
N GLY A 87 2.13 32.27 -3.30
CA GLY A 87 2.53 33.25 -2.31
C GLY A 87 2.78 32.62 -0.93
N GLU A 88 3.46 33.39 -0.06
CA GLU A 88 3.89 32.87 1.26
C GLU A 88 2.71 32.49 2.17
N ALA A 89 1.64 33.29 2.16
CA ALA A 89 0.42 33.00 2.95
C ALA A 89 -0.22 31.65 2.52
N ALA A 90 -0.33 31.41 1.21
CA ALA A 90 -0.81 30.14 0.68
C ALA A 90 0.12 28.99 1.12
N GLY A 91 1.43 29.18 1.09
CA GLY A 91 2.40 28.19 1.58
C GLY A 91 2.20 27.80 3.04
N LYS A 92 1.84 28.77 3.92
CA LYS A 92 1.50 28.48 5.33
C LYS A 92 0.26 27.59 5.43
N VAL A 93 -0.79 27.90 4.64
CA VAL A 93 -2.01 27.09 4.58
C VAL A 93 -1.71 25.68 4.09
N GLY A 94 -0.95 25.54 2.99
CA GLY A 94 -0.53 24.23 2.50
C GLY A 94 0.22 23.41 3.55
N GLY A 95 1.12 24.04 4.31
CA GLY A 95 1.83 23.38 5.41
C GLY A 95 0.92 22.88 6.54
N VAL A 96 -0.21 23.54 6.80
CA VAL A 96 -1.22 23.07 7.76
C VAL A 96 -2.03 21.92 7.15
N LEU A 97 -2.49 22.07 5.92
CA LEU A 97 -3.30 21.05 5.25
C LEU A 97 -2.53 19.73 5.05
N GLY A 98 -1.20 19.77 4.87
CA GLY A 98 -0.36 18.59 4.76
C GLY A 98 -0.36 17.68 6.00
N TRP A 99 -0.81 18.17 7.16
CA TRP A 99 -0.99 17.33 8.35
C TRP A 99 -2.05 16.25 8.17
N LEU A 100 -3.10 16.53 7.38
CA LEU A 100 -4.20 15.58 7.19
C LEU A 100 -3.72 14.26 6.54
N PRO A 101 -3.11 14.26 5.34
CA PRO A 101 -2.59 13.02 4.75
C PRO A 101 -1.43 12.41 5.56
N LEU A 102 -0.65 13.22 6.28
CA LEU A 102 0.41 12.73 7.14
C LEU A 102 -0.14 11.94 8.35
N VAL A 103 -1.13 12.49 9.04
CA VAL A 103 -1.84 11.79 10.13
C VAL A 103 -2.54 10.54 9.58
N GLY A 104 -3.09 10.63 8.36
CA GLY A 104 -3.65 9.47 7.65
C GLY A 104 -2.63 8.34 7.49
N SER A 105 -1.40 8.66 7.10
CA SER A 105 -0.32 7.66 7.00
C SER A 105 0.02 7.01 8.35
N LEU A 106 -0.01 7.77 9.45
CA LEU A 106 0.20 7.21 10.78
C LEU A 106 -0.97 6.33 11.21
N CYS A 107 -2.20 6.81 11.01
CA CYS A 107 -3.40 6.07 11.40
C CYS A 107 -3.54 4.74 10.65
N ILE A 108 -3.23 4.73 9.33
CA ILE A 108 -3.22 3.47 8.59
C ILE A 108 -2.08 2.55 9.03
N ALA A 109 -0.89 3.08 9.35
CA ALA A 109 0.23 2.29 9.86
C ALA A 109 -0.12 1.58 11.17
N ILE A 110 -0.84 2.25 12.09
CA ILE A 110 -1.30 1.68 13.36
C ILE A 110 -2.22 0.46 13.10
N GLY A 111 -3.29 0.63 12.32
CA GLY A 111 -4.20 -0.47 12.01
C GLY A 111 -3.58 -1.57 11.16
N TYR A 112 -2.69 -1.20 10.25
CA TYR A 112 -1.97 -2.15 9.39
C TYR A 112 -0.98 -3.00 10.16
N ALA A 113 -0.31 -2.45 11.19
CA ALA A 113 0.59 -3.18 12.06
C ALA A 113 -0.15 -4.32 12.81
N VAL A 114 -1.41 -4.15 13.17
CA VAL A 114 -2.24 -5.21 13.80
C VAL A 114 -2.40 -6.40 12.85
N ILE A 115 -2.74 -6.17 11.59
CA ILE A 115 -2.88 -7.27 10.60
C ILE A 115 -1.53 -7.96 10.33
N VAL A 116 -0.44 -7.21 10.22
CA VAL A 116 0.90 -7.80 10.06
C VAL A 116 1.28 -8.62 11.31
N THR A 117 0.81 -8.23 12.48
CA THR A 117 0.96 -9.00 13.73
C THR A 117 0.27 -10.36 13.65
N TYR A 118 -0.96 -10.40 13.11
CA TYR A 118 -1.67 -11.68 12.88
C TYR A 118 -0.92 -12.56 11.87
N VAL A 119 -0.34 -11.96 10.83
CA VAL A 119 0.50 -12.69 9.87
C VAL A 119 1.75 -13.27 10.55
N LEU A 120 2.39 -12.52 11.44
CA LEU A 120 3.54 -13.02 12.20
C LEU A 120 3.16 -14.17 13.13
N LYS A 121 2.01 -14.07 13.82
CA LYS A 121 1.49 -15.17 14.62
C LYS A 121 1.21 -16.41 13.75
N ALA A 122 0.56 -16.24 12.60
CA ALA A 122 0.31 -17.31 11.66
C ALA A 122 1.60 -17.97 11.16
N LEU A 123 2.65 -17.19 10.91
CA LEU A 123 3.98 -17.71 10.56
C LEU A 123 4.56 -18.57 11.68
N VAL A 124 4.54 -18.09 12.93
CA VAL A 124 5.07 -18.82 14.07
C VAL A 124 4.28 -20.12 14.30
N ASP A 125 2.96 -20.06 14.23
CA ASP A 125 2.10 -21.24 14.41
C ASP A 125 2.22 -22.22 13.22
N SER A 126 2.58 -21.75 12.04
CA SER A 126 2.95 -22.61 10.90
C SER A 126 4.30 -23.33 11.14
N LEU A 127 5.30 -22.60 11.64
CA LEU A 127 6.63 -23.16 11.94
C LEU A 127 6.55 -24.24 13.05
N THR A 128 5.73 -24.02 14.06
CA THR A 128 5.52 -24.99 15.17
C THR A 128 4.58 -26.15 14.81
N GLY A 129 3.88 -26.06 13.68
CA GLY A 129 2.87 -27.05 13.27
C GLY A 129 1.51 -26.84 13.93
N THR A 130 1.36 -25.91 14.86
CA THR A 130 0.10 -25.64 15.57
C THR A 130 -1.03 -25.31 14.61
N LEU A 131 -0.74 -24.46 13.58
CA LEU A 131 -1.73 -24.08 12.58
C LEU A 131 -2.21 -25.27 11.74
N MET A 132 -1.38 -26.31 11.57
CA MET A 132 -1.70 -27.47 10.72
C MET A 132 -2.67 -28.47 11.38
N THR A 133 -2.86 -28.37 12.69
CA THR A 133 -3.69 -29.31 13.47
C THR A 133 -4.91 -28.63 14.12
N ALA A 134 -4.95 -27.31 14.14
CA ALA A 134 -6.02 -26.54 14.75
C ALA A 134 -7.22 -26.40 13.78
N ASP A 135 -8.44 -26.30 14.31
CA ASP A 135 -9.55 -25.73 13.55
C ASP A 135 -9.23 -24.27 13.22
N ALA A 136 -9.17 -23.92 11.95
CA ALA A 136 -8.71 -22.61 11.50
C ALA A 136 -9.58 -21.45 12.02
N ALA A 137 -10.90 -21.65 12.11
CA ALA A 137 -11.81 -20.62 12.58
C ALA A 137 -11.68 -20.41 14.10
N ALA A 138 -11.62 -21.50 14.87
CA ALA A 138 -11.38 -21.45 16.30
C ALA A 138 -10.00 -20.89 16.63
N TRP A 139 -8.96 -21.27 15.86
CA TRP A 139 -7.62 -20.73 15.99
C TRP A 139 -7.60 -19.21 15.76
N PHE A 140 -8.19 -18.73 14.68
CA PHE A 140 -8.24 -17.30 14.38
C PHE A 140 -9.02 -16.53 15.45
N SER A 141 -10.19 -17.03 15.88
CA SER A 141 -11.01 -16.39 16.91
C SER A 141 -10.32 -16.35 18.28
N SER A 142 -9.46 -17.32 18.58
CA SER A 142 -8.76 -17.43 19.88
C SER A 142 -7.89 -16.23 20.21
N PHE A 143 -7.39 -15.50 19.20
CA PHE A 143 -6.60 -14.30 19.41
C PHE A 143 -7.23 -13.03 18.82
N SER A 144 -7.97 -13.13 17.73
CA SER A 144 -8.60 -11.94 17.10
C SER A 144 -9.81 -11.41 17.88
N ALA A 145 -10.38 -12.21 18.76
CA ALA A 145 -11.48 -11.80 19.66
C ALA A 145 -10.99 -11.44 21.08
N GLN A 146 -9.75 -11.75 21.42
CA GLN A 146 -9.24 -11.55 22.80
C GLN A 146 -8.26 -10.36 22.85
N PRO A 147 -8.53 -9.35 23.72
CA PRO A 147 -7.60 -8.24 23.92
C PRO A 147 -6.22 -8.73 24.39
N TYR A 148 -5.18 -8.04 23.94
CA TYR A 148 -3.79 -8.25 24.37
C TYR A 148 -3.20 -9.64 24.07
N SER A 149 -3.87 -10.45 23.25
CA SER A 149 -3.44 -11.83 22.95
C SER A 149 -2.20 -11.90 22.06
N VAL A 150 -1.95 -10.86 21.24
CA VAL A 150 -0.86 -10.80 20.25
C VAL A 150 0.18 -9.72 20.53
N VAL A 151 0.17 -9.09 21.70
CA VAL A 151 1.10 -8.00 22.09
C VAL A 151 2.57 -8.34 21.80
N PRO A 152 3.12 -9.52 22.13
CA PRO A 152 4.51 -9.83 21.83
C PRO A 152 4.84 -9.75 20.34
N TYR A 153 3.95 -10.29 19.49
CA TYR A 153 4.08 -10.24 18.04
C TYR A 153 3.96 -8.82 17.52
N HIS A 154 3.07 -8.01 18.11
CA HIS A 154 2.87 -6.61 17.75
C HIS A 154 4.12 -5.77 18.03
N ILE A 155 4.74 -5.96 19.17
CA ILE A 155 6.02 -5.31 19.51
C ILE A 155 7.11 -5.70 18.50
N ILE A 156 7.21 -7.00 18.16
CA ILE A 156 8.20 -7.48 17.19
C ILE A 156 7.97 -6.84 15.81
N VAL A 157 6.73 -6.77 15.33
CA VAL A 157 6.41 -6.16 14.03
C VAL A 157 6.77 -4.68 14.02
N VAL A 158 6.30 -3.91 15.00
CA VAL A 158 6.53 -2.46 15.05
C VAL A 158 8.01 -2.14 15.22
N VAL A 159 8.65 -2.72 16.25
CA VAL A 159 10.07 -2.46 16.52
C VAL A 159 10.96 -3.00 15.40
N GLY A 160 10.69 -4.19 14.89
CA GLY A 160 11.41 -4.80 13.77
C GLY A 160 11.34 -3.92 12.52
N THR A 161 10.15 -3.42 12.17
CA THR A 161 9.99 -2.51 11.04
C THR A 161 10.75 -1.20 11.25
N LEU A 162 10.63 -0.58 12.42
CA LEU A 162 11.32 0.68 12.72
C LEU A 162 12.86 0.54 12.73
N LEU A 163 13.38 -0.62 13.14
CA LEU A 163 14.82 -0.91 13.04
C LEU A 163 15.29 -0.92 11.57
N THR A 164 14.46 -1.40 10.64
CA THR A 164 14.79 -1.35 9.20
C THR A 164 14.82 0.07 8.64
N LEU A 165 14.30 1.06 9.36
CA LEU A 165 14.28 2.47 8.97
C LEU A 165 15.45 3.28 9.54
N PHE A 166 16.31 2.70 10.35
CA PHE A 166 17.31 3.43 11.12
C PHE A 166 18.24 4.31 10.26
N LEU A 167 18.63 3.81 9.07
CA LEU A 167 19.46 4.54 8.11
C LEU A 167 18.64 5.24 6.99
N GLY A 168 17.32 5.38 7.15
CA GLY A 168 16.44 6.03 6.16
C GLY A 168 16.43 5.30 4.80
N ALA A 169 16.50 6.06 3.71
CA ALA A 169 16.42 5.51 2.34
C ALA A 169 17.37 4.34 2.07
N HIS A 170 18.57 4.37 2.62
CA HIS A 170 19.55 3.31 2.42
C HIS A 170 19.12 1.96 3.02
N SER A 171 18.56 1.97 4.23
CA SER A 171 18.03 0.75 4.86
C SER A 171 16.82 0.22 4.11
N ILE A 172 15.90 1.10 3.72
CA ILE A 172 14.70 0.77 2.93
C ILE A 172 15.12 0.10 1.62
N GLU A 173 16.08 0.68 0.89
CA GLU A 173 16.60 0.11 -0.35
C GLU A 173 17.19 -1.28 -0.14
N LYS A 174 18.02 -1.45 0.90
CA LYS A 174 18.68 -2.73 1.19
C LYS A 174 17.67 -3.83 1.52
N THR A 175 16.69 -3.54 2.35
CA THR A 175 15.67 -4.54 2.74
C THR A 175 14.77 -4.89 1.56
N ASN A 176 14.31 -3.92 0.78
CA ASN A 176 13.41 -4.16 -0.35
C ASN A 176 14.10 -4.87 -1.53
N LYS A 177 15.41 -4.70 -1.72
CA LYS A 177 16.19 -5.49 -2.70
C LYS A 177 16.17 -6.98 -2.42
N ILE A 178 15.93 -7.39 -1.19
CA ILE A 178 15.84 -8.81 -0.79
C ILE A 178 14.36 -9.23 -0.73
N MET A 179 13.53 -8.46 -0.03
CA MET A 179 12.14 -8.84 0.25
C MET A 179 11.30 -8.94 -1.03
N MET A 180 11.43 -7.98 -1.96
CA MET A 180 10.57 -7.98 -3.16
C MET A 180 10.86 -9.12 -4.14
N PRO A 181 12.11 -9.41 -4.55
CA PRO A 181 12.38 -10.58 -5.38
C PRO A 181 11.93 -11.90 -4.73
N LEU A 182 12.14 -12.06 -3.42
CA LEU A 182 11.70 -13.24 -2.69
C LEU A 182 10.17 -13.33 -2.64
N PHE A 183 9.47 -12.24 -2.44
CA PHE A 183 8.01 -12.20 -2.50
C PHE A 183 7.49 -12.74 -3.83
N PHE A 184 7.99 -12.21 -4.95
CA PHE A 184 7.58 -12.68 -6.29
C PHE A 184 7.92 -14.15 -6.52
N LEU A 185 9.11 -14.58 -6.12
CA LEU A 185 9.53 -15.99 -6.25
C LEU A 185 8.59 -16.92 -5.46
N ILE A 186 8.29 -16.56 -4.23
CA ILE A 186 7.42 -17.35 -3.35
C ILE A 186 6.01 -17.47 -3.95
N PHE A 187 5.41 -16.34 -4.35
CA PHE A 187 4.08 -16.37 -4.94
C PHE A 187 4.04 -17.12 -6.28
N LEU A 188 5.13 -17.09 -7.06
CA LEU A 188 5.24 -17.89 -8.27
C LEU A 188 5.26 -19.41 -7.94
N VAL A 189 6.00 -19.82 -6.91
CA VAL A 189 6.02 -21.22 -6.46
C VAL A 189 4.64 -21.67 -5.99
N LEU A 190 3.95 -20.82 -5.22
CA LEU A 190 2.58 -21.08 -4.78
C LEU A 190 1.60 -21.16 -5.96
N ALA A 191 1.71 -20.27 -6.95
CA ALA A 191 0.86 -20.29 -8.15
C ALA A 191 1.04 -21.59 -8.96
N VAL A 192 2.29 -22.05 -9.13
CA VAL A 192 2.58 -23.34 -9.76
C VAL A 192 1.94 -24.49 -8.98
N ARG A 193 2.01 -24.49 -7.64
CA ARG A 193 1.37 -25.52 -6.81
C ARG A 193 -0.15 -25.52 -6.97
N VAL A 194 -0.78 -24.36 -6.92
CA VAL A 194 -2.24 -24.19 -7.03
C VAL A 194 -2.74 -24.58 -8.43
N PHE A 195 -1.94 -24.35 -9.48
CA PHE A 195 -2.30 -24.74 -10.85
C PHE A 195 -2.65 -26.23 -10.98
N PHE A 196 -2.03 -27.10 -10.19
CA PHE A 196 -2.25 -28.55 -10.19
C PHE A 196 -3.36 -28.99 -9.22
N LEU A 197 -4.07 -28.07 -8.56
CA LEU A 197 -5.20 -28.46 -7.71
C LEU A 197 -6.43 -28.85 -8.57
N PRO A 198 -7.15 -29.91 -8.21
CA PRO A 198 -8.42 -30.23 -8.84
C PRO A 198 -9.43 -29.07 -8.67
N GLY A 199 -10.10 -28.67 -9.74
CA GLY A 199 -11.06 -27.55 -9.69
C GLY A 199 -10.47 -26.15 -9.87
N ALA A 200 -9.14 -25.97 -9.82
CA ALA A 200 -8.48 -24.68 -9.99
C ALA A 200 -8.81 -23.99 -11.34
N ALA A 201 -9.07 -24.78 -12.41
CA ALA A 201 -9.41 -24.27 -13.73
C ALA A 201 -10.63 -23.35 -13.72
N GLU A 202 -11.62 -23.58 -12.87
CA GLU A 202 -12.80 -22.73 -12.74
C GLU A 202 -12.44 -21.36 -12.15
N GLY A 203 -11.56 -21.32 -11.17
CA GLY A 203 -11.05 -20.08 -10.61
C GLY A 203 -10.28 -19.24 -11.64
N TYR A 204 -9.44 -19.86 -12.48
CA TYR A 204 -8.77 -19.17 -13.59
C TYR A 204 -9.76 -18.65 -14.62
N ARG A 205 -10.78 -19.45 -14.97
CA ARG A 205 -11.86 -19.00 -15.84
C ARG A 205 -12.59 -17.78 -15.29
N PHE A 206 -12.94 -17.82 -14.01
CA PHE A 206 -13.58 -16.70 -13.32
C PHE A 206 -12.73 -15.43 -13.38
N MET A 207 -11.41 -15.53 -13.18
CA MET A 207 -10.50 -14.39 -13.20
C MET A 207 -10.36 -13.74 -14.60
N PHE A 208 -10.34 -14.56 -15.66
CA PHE A 208 -9.97 -14.08 -16.99
C PHE A 208 -11.14 -14.04 -17.99
N THR A 209 -12.32 -14.50 -17.61
CA THR A 209 -13.51 -14.40 -18.47
C THR A 209 -14.37 -13.23 -17.98
N PRO A 210 -14.37 -12.08 -18.69
CA PRO A 210 -15.18 -10.95 -18.29
C PRO A 210 -16.67 -11.25 -18.40
N ARG A 211 -17.40 -10.99 -17.33
CA ARG A 211 -18.86 -10.92 -17.37
C ARG A 211 -19.25 -9.51 -17.75
N TRP A 212 -19.56 -9.29 -19.02
CA TRP A 212 -19.80 -7.96 -19.58
C TRP A 212 -20.97 -7.23 -18.92
N GLU A 213 -21.99 -7.96 -18.45
CA GLU A 213 -23.12 -7.42 -17.70
C GLU A 213 -22.67 -6.69 -16.41
N ALA A 214 -21.59 -7.15 -15.80
CA ALA A 214 -21.03 -6.52 -14.62
C ALA A 214 -20.53 -5.07 -14.86
N LEU A 215 -20.19 -4.71 -16.12
CA LEU A 215 -19.78 -3.35 -16.46
C LEU A 215 -20.93 -2.33 -16.36
N THR A 216 -22.18 -2.78 -16.31
CA THR A 216 -23.34 -1.88 -16.13
C THR A 216 -23.56 -1.46 -14.68
N ASP A 217 -22.91 -2.13 -13.72
CA ASP A 217 -22.97 -1.74 -12.32
C ASP A 217 -21.93 -0.65 -12.01
N PRO A 218 -22.33 0.58 -11.68
CA PRO A 218 -21.42 1.66 -11.34
C PRO A 218 -20.52 1.33 -10.14
N MET A 219 -20.97 0.47 -9.22
CA MET A 219 -20.20 0.15 -8.02
C MET A 219 -18.94 -0.65 -8.34
N ILE A 220 -18.94 -1.48 -9.38
CA ILE A 220 -17.74 -2.20 -9.81
C ILE A 220 -16.64 -1.23 -10.26
N TRP A 221 -17.03 -0.15 -10.96
CA TRP A 221 -16.08 0.92 -11.33
C TRP A 221 -15.51 1.63 -10.11
N ILE A 222 -16.35 1.91 -9.12
CA ILE A 222 -15.94 2.55 -7.86
C ILE A 222 -14.98 1.65 -7.08
N TRP A 223 -15.32 0.36 -6.92
CA TRP A 223 -14.45 -0.59 -6.23
C TRP A 223 -13.11 -0.78 -6.94
N ALA A 224 -13.11 -0.89 -8.27
CA ALA A 224 -11.88 -1.04 -9.05
C ALA A 224 -11.02 0.23 -9.00
N MET A 225 -11.63 1.41 -9.06
CA MET A 225 -10.95 2.69 -8.91
C MET A 225 -10.33 2.84 -7.51
N GLY A 226 -11.09 2.54 -6.46
CA GLY A 226 -10.60 2.58 -5.08
C GLY A 226 -9.44 1.62 -4.85
N GLN A 227 -9.56 0.38 -5.36
CA GLN A 227 -8.48 -0.59 -5.29
C GLN A 227 -7.21 -0.09 -6.00
N ALA A 228 -7.32 0.55 -7.16
CA ALA A 228 -6.17 1.10 -7.88
C ALA A 228 -5.51 2.27 -7.13
N PHE A 229 -6.30 3.16 -6.52
CA PHE A 229 -5.79 4.24 -5.67
C PHE A 229 -5.03 3.70 -4.46
N PHE A 230 -5.64 2.73 -3.78
CA PHE A 230 -5.08 2.16 -2.56
C PHE A 230 -3.81 1.34 -2.86
N SER A 231 -3.85 0.48 -3.89
CA SER A 231 -2.72 -0.37 -4.29
C SER A 231 -1.49 0.46 -4.67
N LEU A 232 -1.67 1.53 -5.45
CA LEU A 232 -0.58 2.42 -5.85
C LEU A 232 -0.13 3.38 -4.74
N SER A 233 -0.72 3.31 -3.54
CA SER A 233 -0.42 4.18 -2.41
C SER A 233 -0.50 5.69 -2.74
N VAL A 234 -1.41 6.08 -3.65
CA VAL A 234 -1.62 7.50 -4.04
C VAL A 234 -2.49 8.18 -3.00
N THR A 235 -1.93 8.41 -1.82
CA THR A 235 -2.65 8.87 -0.63
C THR A 235 -2.37 10.32 -0.25
N GLY A 236 -1.57 11.02 -1.05
CA GLY A 236 -1.11 12.38 -0.74
C GLY A 236 0.00 12.44 0.31
N SER A 237 0.67 11.32 0.63
CA SER A 237 1.72 11.28 1.66
C SER A 237 2.84 10.29 1.37
N GLY A 238 2.60 8.99 1.42
CA GLY A 238 3.64 7.96 1.40
C GLY A 238 4.58 8.03 0.19
N MET A 239 4.04 8.15 -1.01
CA MET A 239 4.84 8.21 -2.23
C MET A 239 5.59 9.55 -2.38
N ILE A 240 5.15 10.60 -1.71
CA ILE A 240 5.86 11.88 -1.65
C ILE A 240 7.23 11.72 -0.99
N VAL A 241 7.35 11.01 0.12
CA VAL A 241 8.63 10.83 0.81
C VAL A 241 9.61 10.01 -0.04
N TYR A 242 9.12 9.01 -0.76
CA TYR A 242 9.97 8.26 -1.69
C TYR A 242 10.40 9.13 -2.86
N GLY A 243 9.50 9.97 -3.38
CA GLY A 243 9.85 11.00 -4.36
C GLY A 243 10.96 11.94 -3.88
N ALA A 244 10.95 12.34 -2.60
CA ALA A 244 12.01 13.18 -2.02
C ALA A 244 13.39 12.51 -2.03
N TYR A 245 13.44 11.19 -2.08
CA TYR A 245 14.67 10.40 -2.16
C TYR A 245 15.07 10.02 -3.59
N LEU A 246 14.23 10.36 -4.58
CA LEU A 246 14.48 10.06 -5.99
C LEU A 246 15.55 10.98 -6.58
N SER A 247 16.49 10.38 -7.33
CA SER A 247 17.51 11.14 -8.04
C SER A 247 16.92 12.12 -9.06
N PRO A 248 17.47 13.34 -9.19
CA PRO A 248 17.02 14.31 -10.20
C PRO A 248 17.17 13.83 -11.66
N GLN A 249 18.02 12.84 -11.93
CA GLN A 249 18.25 12.30 -13.27
C GLN A 249 17.18 11.30 -13.71
N GLU A 250 16.31 10.84 -12.80
CA GLU A 250 15.32 9.83 -13.11
C GLU A 250 14.04 10.41 -13.73
N ASP A 251 13.48 9.73 -14.71
CA ASP A 251 12.16 10.03 -15.25
C ASP A 251 11.07 9.54 -14.29
N VAL A 252 10.42 10.45 -13.58
CA VAL A 252 9.41 10.13 -12.58
C VAL A 252 8.22 9.35 -13.14
N VAL A 253 7.83 9.63 -14.40
CA VAL A 253 6.70 8.91 -15.03
C VAL A 253 7.12 7.49 -15.38
N GLY A 254 8.32 7.32 -15.94
CA GLY A 254 8.84 5.98 -16.24
C GLY A 254 8.99 5.13 -14.98
N VAL A 255 9.49 5.71 -13.89
CA VAL A 255 9.63 4.99 -12.62
C VAL A 255 8.26 4.65 -12.03
N ALA A 256 7.30 5.57 -12.05
CA ALA A 256 5.95 5.33 -11.57
C ALA A 256 5.24 4.21 -12.34
N GLN A 257 5.41 4.17 -13.67
CA GLN A 257 4.86 3.10 -14.50
C GLN A 257 5.49 1.74 -14.19
N HIS A 258 6.80 1.66 -13.91
CA HIS A 258 7.43 0.42 -13.48
C HIS A 258 6.93 -0.02 -12.10
N THR A 259 6.79 0.93 -11.16
CA THR A 259 6.21 0.63 -9.84
C THR A 259 4.82 0.05 -9.97
N ALA A 260 3.95 0.69 -10.75
CA ALA A 260 2.58 0.22 -10.98
C ALA A 260 2.52 -1.12 -11.71
N LEU A 261 3.41 -1.37 -12.66
CA LEU A 261 3.50 -2.66 -13.35
C LEU A 261 3.83 -3.79 -12.37
N PHE A 262 4.85 -3.64 -11.55
CA PHE A 262 5.22 -4.66 -10.57
C PHE A 262 4.17 -4.82 -9.46
N ASP A 263 3.55 -3.73 -9.01
CA ASP A 263 2.42 -3.77 -8.10
C ASP A 263 1.25 -4.57 -8.66
N THR A 264 0.88 -4.31 -9.92
CA THR A 264 -0.18 -5.06 -10.62
C THR A 264 0.19 -6.53 -10.80
N ILE A 265 1.44 -6.83 -11.18
CA ILE A 265 1.90 -8.22 -11.27
C ILE A 265 1.77 -8.91 -9.91
N ALA A 266 2.16 -8.25 -8.81
CA ALA A 266 2.02 -8.81 -7.47
C ALA A 266 0.55 -9.11 -7.12
N ALA A 267 -0.36 -8.18 -7.40
CA ALA A 267 -1.79 -8.36 -7.16
C ALA A 267 -2.37 -9.53 -7.98
N VAL A 268 -2.04 -9.59 -9.27
CA VAL A 268 -2.51 -10.66 -10.16
C VAL A 268 -1.92 -12.01 -9.75
N VAL A 269 -0.63 -12.10 -9.45
CA VAL A 269 0.01 -13.36 -9.03
C VAL A 269 -0.56 -13.84 -7.68
N ALA A 270 -0.83 -12.93 -6.74
CA ALA A 270 -1.54 -13.29 -5.50
C ALA A 270 -2.95 -13.82 -5.79
N ALA A 271 -3.70 -13.18 -6.69
CA ALA A 271 -5.01 -13.65 -7.09
C ALA A 271 -4.98 -15.02 -7.81
N LEU A 272 -3.92 -15.28 -8.61
CA LEU A 272 -3.68 -16.60 -9.25
C LEU A 272 -3.42 -17.73 -8.23
N VAL A 273 -3.00 -17.38 -7.03
CA VAL A 273 -2.88 -18.34 -5.92
C VAL A 273 -4.21 -18.50 -5.19
N ILE A 274 -4.80 -17.39 -4.77
CA ILE A 274 -5.90 -17.38 -3.81
C ILE A 274 -7.22 -17.80 -4.46
N ILE A 275 -7.60 -17.21 -5.59
CA ILE A 275 -8.90 -17.46 -6.21
C ILE A 275 -9.05 -18.90 -6.69
N PRO A 276 -8.12 -19.47 -7.47
CA PRO A 276 -8.25 -20.86 -7.88
C PRO A 276 -8.19 -21.85 -6.71
N ALA A 277 -7.43 -21.54 -5.65
CA ALA A 277 -7.40 -22.35 -4.45
C ALA A 277 -8.78 -22.36 -3.75
N CYS A 278 -9.43 -21.18 -3.59
CA CYS A 278 -10.78 -21.11 -3.04
C CYS A 278 -11.80 -21.90 -3.88
N PHE A 279 -11.75 -21.77 -5.21
CA PHE A 279 -12.63 -22.53 -6.12
C PHE A 279 -12.41 -24.04 -6.01
N SER A 280 -11.15 -24.50 -5.85
CA SER A 280 -10.82 -25.92 -5.66
C SER A 280 -11.47 -26.53 -4.42
N TYR A 281 -11.69 -25.72 -3.38
CA TYR A 281 -12.25 -26.16 -2.10
C TYR A 281 -13.69 -25.67 -1.87
N GLY A 282 -14.30 -25.00 -2.84
CA GLY A 282 -15.67 -24.46 -2.70
C GLY A 282 -15.81 -23.39 -1.62
N LEU A 283 -14.72 -22.63 -1.36
CA LEU A 283 -14.68 -21.60 -0.31
C LEU A 283 -14.92 -20.21 -0.89
N ASP A 284 -15.48 -19.31 -0.07
CA ASP A 284 -15.79 -17.93 -0.49
C ASP A 284 -14.53 -17.08 -0.59
N VAL A 285 -14.30 -16.52 -1.77
CA VAL A 285 -13.20 -15.56 -2.03
C VAL A 285 -13.50 -14.21 -1.36
N GLY A 286 -14.77 -13.87 -1.15
CA GLY A 286 -15.24 -12.62 -0.56
C GLY A 286 -15.20 -12.56 0.98
N ALA A 287 -14.53 -13.50 1.65
CA ALA A 287 -14.59 -13.66 3.10
C ALA A 287 -13.84 -12.57 3.93
N GLY A 288 -13.31 -11.52 3.30
CA GLY A 288 -12.57 -10.46 4.02
C GLY A 288 -11.31 -10.98 4.73
N PRO A 289 -10.98 -10.53 5.97
CA PRO A 289 -9.83 -11.01 6.72
C PRO A 289 -9.78 -12.52 6.94
N SER A 290 -10.93 -13.18 7.01
CA SER A 290 -11.04 -14.64 7.17
C SER A 290 -10.42 -15.38 5.98
N LEU A 291 -10.29 -14.76 4.82
CA LEU A 291 -9.60 -15.34 3.66
C LEU A 291 -8.16 -15.74 4.00
N LEU A 292 -7.43 -14.89 4.72
CA LEU A 292 -6.03 -15.15 5.08
C LEU A 292 -5.85 -16.06 6.29
N PHE A 293 -6.77 -15.98 7.24
CA PHE A 293 -6.58 -16.60 8.56
C PHE A 293 -7.51 -17.78 8.83
N VAL A 294 -8.47 -18.03 7.94
CA VAL A 294 -9.36 -19.20 8.02
C VAL A 294 -9.31 -19.98 6.71
N THR A 295 -9.66 -19.34 5.59
CA THR A 295 -9.79 -20.02 4.29
C THR A 295 -8.45 -20.61 3.82
N LEU A 296 -7.38 -19.81 3.77
CA LEU A 296 -6.07 -20.30 3.35
C LEU A 296 -5.47 -21.35 4.29
N PRO A 297 -5.49 -21.21 5.64
CA PRO A 297 -5.10 -22.29 6.54
C PRO A 297 -5.84 -23.60 6.28
N THR A 298 -7.17 -23.55 6.11
CA THR A 298 -7.98 -24.75 5.82
C THR A 298 -7.48 -25.46 4.54
N ILE A 299 -7.21 -24.71 3.47
CA ILE A 299 -6.66 -25.26 2.22
C ILE A 299 -5.26 -25.86 2.46
N LEU A 300 -4.42 -25.12 3.20
CA LEU A 300 -3.04 -25.55 3.46
C LEU A 300 -2.95 -26.81 4.34
N GLN A 301 -3.91 -27.00 5.27
CA GLN A 301 -3.99 -28.21 6.08
C GLN A 301 -4.28 -29.47 5.26
N ASP A 302 -4.97 -29.33 4.13
CA ASP A 302 -5.46 -30.44 3.34
C ASP A 302 -4.51 -30.84 2.18
N ILE A 303 -3.51 -30.01 1.84
CA ILE A 303 -2.59 -30.28 0.74
C ILE A 303 -1.29 -30.93 1.20
N PRO A 304 -0.66 -31.79 0.35
CA PRO A 304 0.68 -32.31 0.63
C PRO A 304 1.71 -31.19 0.82
N LEU A 305 2.55 -31.32 1.85
CA LEU A 305 3.53 -30.31 2.25
C LEU A 305 2.89 -28.96 2.68
N GLY A 306 1.64 -28.96 3.12
CA GLY A 306 0.89 -27.76 3.45
C GLY A 306 1.58 -26.89 4.50
N GLN A 307 2.24 -27.47 5.51
CA GLN A 307 3.03 -26.71 6.48
C GLN A 307 4.16 -25.91 5.82
N LEU A 308 4.88 -26.49 4.88
CA LEU A 308 5.92 -25.79 4.13
C LEU A 308 5.33 -24.62 3.33
N PHE A 309 4.21 -24.86 2.64
CA PHE A 309 3.52 -23.81 1.88
C PHE A 309 2.95 -22.71 2.77
N ALA A 310 2.45 -23.05 3.98
CA ALA A 310 2.01 -22.07 4.97
C ALA A 310 3.16 -21.16 5.42
N VAL A 311 4.29 -21.74 5.80
CA VAL A 311 5.49 -20.99 6.20
C VAL A 311 5.95 -20.05 5.08
N ILE A 312 6.06 -20.57 3.85
CA ILE A 312 6.48 -19.81 2.68
C ILE A 312 5.50 -18.65 2.42
N LEU A 313 4.18 -18.90 2.44
CA LEU A 313 3.15 -17.89 2.24
C LEU A 313 3.25 -16.76 3.28
N TYR A 314 3.28 -17.12 4.57
CA TYR A 314 3.32 -16.09 5.62
C TYR A 314 4.65 -15.33 5.67
N ILE A 315 5.78 -15.90 5.25
CA ILE A 315 7.03 -15.16 5.03
C ILE A 315 6.83 -14.09 3.94
N ALA A 316 6.26 -14.46 2.80
CA ALA A 316 5.99 -13.51 1.74
C ALA A 316 5.05 -12.37 2.19
N MET A 317 4.02 -12.72 2.98
CA MET A 317 3.11 -11.74 3.55
C MET A 317 3.79 -10.81 4.57
N ILE A 318 4.71 -11.32 5.39
CA ILE A 318 5.54 -10.46 6.27
C ILE A 318 6.38 -9.49 5.44
N PHE A 319 6.99 -9.94 4.35
CA PHE A 319 7.75 -9.04 3.47
C PHE A 319 6.88 -7.92 2.89
N ALA A 320 5.70 -8.26 2.37
CA ALA A 320 4.73 -7.29 1.88
C ALA A 320 4.24 -6.34 2.99
N GLY A 321 3.95 -6.86 4.18
CA GLY A 321 3.50 -6.08 5.32
C GLY A 321 4.55 -5.10 5.82
N VAL A 322 5.78 -5.57 6.04
CA VAL A 322 6.89 -4.75 6.55
C VAL A 322 7.28 -3.68 5.55
N SER A 323 7.35 -3.99 4.25
CA SER A 323 7.72 -2.99 3.22
C SER A 323 6.72 -1.84 3.11
N SER A 324 5.42 -2.13 3.23
CA SER A 324 4.39 -1.08 3.28
C SER A 324 4.46 -0.26 4.56
N LEU A 325 4.66 -0.90 5.72
CA LEU A 325 4.85 -0.19 7.00
C LEU A 325 6.09 0.71 6.97
N GLN A 326 7.17 0.30 6.30
CA GLN A 326 8.36 1.14 6.11
C GLN A 326 8.00 2.47 5.46
N ASN A 327 7.20 2.47 4.40
CA ASN A 327 6.79 3.69 3.73
C ASN A 327 5.93 4.59 4.62
N MET A 328 4.93 4.00 5.29
CA MET A 328 4.02 4.75 6.16
C MET A 328 4.76 5.42 7.32
N PHE A 329 5.66 4.68 7.98
CA PHE A 329 6.48 5.24 9.06
C PHE A 329 7.51 6.24 8.55
N GLU A 330 8.12 6.01 7.39
CA GLU A 330 9.11 6.94 6.82
C GLU A 330 8.48 8.27 6.43
N ALA A 331 7.26 8.26 5.90
CA ALA A 331 6.52 9.48 5.58
C ALA A 331 6.34 10.38 6.82
N VAL A 332 6.02 9.76 7.96
CA VAL A 332 5.85 10.47 9.23
C VAL A 332 7.22 10.89 9.81
N ALA A 333 8.19 9.97 9.81
CA ALA A 333 9.52 10.22 10.37
C ALA A 333 10.23 11.38 9.66
N GLU A 334 10.26 11.38 8.35
CA GLU A 334 10.91 12.44 7.56
C GLU A 334 10.20 13.78 7.75
N SER A 335 8.86 13.79 7.70
CA SER A 335 8.07 15.01 7.88
C SER A 335 8.27 15.62 9.27
N LEU A 336 8.33 14.80 10.32
CA LEU A 336 8.61 15.29 11.69
C LEU A 336 10.05 15.83 11.82
N GLN A 337 11.05 15.13 11.26
CA GLN A 337 12.44 15.60 11.28
C GLN A 337 12.64 16.90 10.50
N HIS A 338 11.94 17.05 9.37
CA HIS A 338 11.95 18.30 8.60
C HIS A 338 11.28 19.44 9.37
N ARG A 339 10.15 19.18 10.02
CA ARG A 339 9.40 20.19 10.79
C ARG A 339 10.09 20.58 12.10
N PHE A 340 10.75 19.61 12.74
CA PHE A 340 11.45 19.73 14.02
C PHE A 340 12.92 19.30 13.89
N PRO A 341 13.81 20.17 13.37
CA PRO A 341 15.21 19.79 13.07
C PRO A 341 16.05 19.35 14.28
N ARG A 342 15.55 19.60 15.50
CA ARG A 342 16.20 19.15 16.74
C ARG A 342 15.92 17.68 17.08
N LEU A 343 14.91 17.07 16.44
CA LEU A 343 14.60 15.65 16.65
C LEU A 343 15.64 14.78 15.94
N SER A 344 16.33 13.95 16.71
CA SER A 344 17.19 12.92 16.14
C SER A 344 16.37 11.81 15.47
N ARG A 345 16.98 11.08 14.55
CA ARG A 345 16.34 9.92 13.91
C ARG A 345 15.85 8.92 14.94
N THR A 346 16.70 8.55 15.91
CA THR A 346 16.37 7.62 16.99
C THR A 346 15.17 8.11 17.81
N ALA A 347 15.15 9.38 18.22
CA ALA A 347 14.04 9.93 18.99
C ALA A 347 12.73 9.88 18.18
N THR A 348 12.79 10.19 16.89
CA THR A 348 11.64 10.11 15.99
C THR A 348 11.09 8.68 15.88
N LEU A 349 11.96 7.69 15.71
CA LEU A 349 11.54 6.28 15.63
C LEU A 349 10.95 5.78 16.96
N ILE A 350 11.50 6.21 18.10
CA ILE A 350 10.94 5.91 19.43
C ILE A 350 9.52 6.51 19.56
N ILE A 351 9.35 7.77 19.16
CA ILE A 351 8.02 8.42 19.18
C ILE A 351 7.03 7.61 18.34
N LEU A 352 7.42 7.18 17.13
CA LEU A 352 6.57 6.37 16.28
C LEU A 352 6.25 5.00 16.89
N ALA A 353 7.22 4.35 17.55
CA ALA A 353 6.99 3.11 18.29
C ALA A 353 5.96 3.30 19.40
N VAL A 354 6.14 4.34 20.23
CA VAL A 354 5.21 4.65 21.33
C VAL A 354 3.81 4.97 20.83
N LEU A 355 3.69 5.76 19.75
CA LEU A 355 2.38 6.08 19.16
C LEU A 355 1.73 4.84 18.55
N CYS A 356 2.47 4.07 17.76
CA CYS A 356 1.92 2.91 17.09
C CYS A 356 1.48 1.83 18.09
N LEU A 357 2.32 1.50 19.05
CA LEU A 357 2.00 0.50 20.10
C LEU A 357 0.95 1.05 21.07
N GLY A 358 1.04 2.32 21.47
CA GLY A 358 0.11 2.92 22.42
C GLY A 358 -1.33 2.93 21.95
N PHE A 359 -1.56 3.18 20.66
CA PHE A 359 -2.88 3.08 20.05
C PHE A 359 -3.19 1.66 19.56
N GLY A 360 -2.20 0.97 18.95
CA GLY A 360 -2.41 -0.31 18.28
C GLY A 360 -2.73 -1.46 19.24
N ILE A 361 -2.11 -1.51 20.42
CA ILE A 361 -2.34 -2.56 21.43
C ILE A 361 -3.83 -2.60 21.86
N GLY A 362 -4.46 -1.43 22.00
CA GLY A 362 -5.89 -1.36 22.31
C GLY A 362 -6.81 -1.80 21.16
N MET A 363 -6.28 -1.96 19.94
CA MET A 363 -7.03 -2.28 18.73
C MET A 363 -6.69 -3.67 18.16
N GLU A 364 -6.09 -4.55 18.97
CA GLU A 364 -5.72 -5.90 18.52
C GLU A 364 -6.90 -6.82 18.24
N THR A 365 -8.09 -6.54 18.77
CA THR A 365 -9.29 -7.32 18.43
C THR A 365 -9.91 -6.81 17.11
N ILE A 366 -10.46 -7.72 16.30
CA ILE A 366 -11.15 -7.35 15.03
C ILE A 366 -12.31 -6.38 15.29
N SER A 367 -12.99 -6.50 16.42
CA SER A 367 -14.09 -5.61 16.80
C SER A 367 -13.65 -4.16 17.05
N GLN A 368 -12.42 -3.94 17.48
CA GLN A 368 -11.82 -2.61 17.67
C GLN A 368 -11.09 -2.14 16.41
N TRP A 369 -10.41 -3.07 15.73
CA TRP A 369 -9.65 -2.81 14.50
C TRP A 369 -10.56 -2.36 13.35
N GLY A 370 -11.70 -3.01 13.13
CA GLY A 370 -12.63 -2.69 12.06
C GLY A 370 -13.07 -1.23 12.06
N PRO A 371 -13.69 -0.72 13.14
CA PRO A 371 -14.10 0.69 13.24
C PRO A 371 -12.95 1.69 13.05
N TRP A 372 -11.73 1.37 13.53
CA TRP A 372 -10.55 2.19 13.27
C TRP A 372 -10.20 2.24 11.78
N MET A 373 -10.16 1.08 11.13
CA MET A 373 -9.84 1.03 9.70
C MET A 373 -10.92 1.68 8.85
N ASP A 374 -12.20 1.58 9.23
CA ASP A 374 -13.30 2.28 8.59
C ASP A 374 -13.13 3.80 8.70
N LEU A 375 -12.80 4.31 9.89
CA LEU A 375 -12.51 5.73 10.08
C LEU A 375 -11.37 6.20 9.15
N VAL A 376 -10.32 5.43 9.06
CA VAL A 376 -9.15 5.78 8.25
C VAL A 376 -9.44 5.67 6.76
N SER A 377 -10.03 4.57 6.31
CA SER A 377 -10.23 4.25 4.89
C SER A 377 -11.39 5.01 4.26
N ILE A 378 -12.46 5.30 5.04
CA ILE A 378 -13.65 6.01 4.55
C ILE A 378 -13.41 7.53 4.55
N TYR A 379 -12.76 8.07 5.60
CA TYR A 379 -12.69 9.51 5.79
C TYR A 379 -11.29 10.07 5.55
N ILE A 380 -10.27 9.60 6.24
CA ILE A 380 -8.97 10.28 6.27
C ILE A 380 -8.22 10.11 4.94
N ILE A 381 -8.10 8.87 4.46
CA ILE A 381 -7.31 8.57 3.25
C ILE A 381 -7.92 9.18 1.98
N PRO A 382 -9.23 9.05 1.70
CA PRO A 382 -9.80 9.66 0.49
C PRO A 382 -9.71 11.18 0.49
N ILE A 383 -9.89 11.84 1.64
CA ILE A 383 -9.72 13.29 1.76
C ILE A 383 -8.25 13.67 1.53
N GLY A 384 -7.30 12.93 2.12
CA GLY A 384 -5.86 13.16 1.95
C GLY A 384 -5.42 13.02 0.50
N ALA A 385 -5.84 11.95 -0.18
CA ALA A 385 -5.55 11.71 -1.60
C ALA A 385 -6.11 12.82 -2.50
N THR A 386 -7.38 13.21 -2.26
CA THR A 386 -8.03 14.30 -2.99
C THR A 386 -7.34 15.62 -2.75
N LEU A 387 -6.96 15.91 -1.51
CA LEU A 387 -6.21 17.12 -1.16
C LEU A 387 -4.87 17.19 -1.91
N GLY A 388 -4.16 16.08 -2.02
CA GLY A 388 -2.95 15.96 -2.84
C GLY A 388 -3.24 16.28 -4.30
N ALA A 389 -4.18 15.57 -4.91
CA ALA A 389 -4.57 15.75 -6.30
C ALA A 389 -4.94 17.22 -6.61
N VAL A 390 -5.78 17.85 -5.77
CA VAL A 390 -6.15 19.26 -5.91
C VAL A 390 -4.96 20.19 -5.72
N SER A 391 -4.09 19.90 -4.75
CA SER A 391 -2.90 20.74 -4.47
C SER A 391 -1.95 20.81 -5.68
N TRP A 392 -1.73 19.68 -6.35
CA TRP A 392 -0.82 19.62 -7.49
C TRP A 392 -1.41 20.24 -8.76
N PHE A 393 -2.68 19.95 -9.09
CA PHE A 393 -3.25 20.30 -10.39
C PHE A 393 -4.11 21.57 -10.40
N TYR A 394 -4.57 22.07 -9.23
CA TYR A 394 -5.39 23.29 -9.16
C TYR A 394 -4.73 24.42 -8.38
N VAL A 395 -4.01 24.13 -7.30
CA VAL A 395 -3.38 25.16 -6.48
C VAL A 395 -2.01 25.54 -7.01
N MET A 396 -1.13 24.56 -7.24
CA MET A 396 0.22 24.80 -7.75
C MET A 396 0.19 25.46 -9.13
N LYS A 397 1.15 26.34 -9.42
CA LYS A 397 1.31 26.90 -10.77
C LYS A 397 1.66 25.78 -11.77
N LYS A 398 0.94 25.77 -12.92
CA LYS A 398 1.09 24.76 -13.97
C LYS A 398 2.52 24.58 -14.43
N ASP A 399 3.23 25.68 -14.69
CA ASP A 399 4.60 25.63 -15.26
C ASP A 399 5.58 25.04 -14.25
N GLU A 400 5.37 25.27 -12.95
CA GLU A 400 6.14 24.69 -11.86
C GLU A 400 5.92 23.17 -11.74
N LEU A 401 4.67 22.72 -11.88
CA LEU A 401 4.35 21.29 -11.91
C LEU A 401 4.96 20.62 -13.13
N LEU A 402 4.81 21.21 -14.32
CA LEU A 402 5.39 20.67 -15.56
C LEU A 402 6.92 20.66 -15.51
N SER A 403 7.56 21.68 -14.93
CA SER A 403 9.00 21.68 -14.70
C SER A 403 9.43 20.52 -13.82
N ALA A 404 8.73 20.27 -12.70
CA ALA A 404 9.03 19.19 -11.79
C ALA A 404 8.87 17.79 -12.43
N ILE A 405 7.81 17.59 -13.23
CA ILE A 405 7.56 16.34 -13.96
C ILE A 405 8.61 16.07 -15.02
N ASN A 406 9.09 17.09 -15.70
CA ASN A 406 10.06 16.98 -16.80
C ASN A 406 11.51 16.91 -16.33
N THR A 407 11.79 17.17 -15.06
CA THR A 407 13.16 17.01 -14.52
C THR A 407 13.60 15.54 -14.66
N GLY A 408 14.77 15.32 -15.25
CA GLY A 408 15.33 13.98 -15.51
C GLY A 408 14.62 13.17 -16.59
N SER A 409 13.64 13.76 -17.29
CA SER A 409 12.90 13.05 -18.33
C SER A 409 13.49 13.28 -19.72
N GLY A 410 13.66 12.19 -20.48
CA GLY A 410 13.98 12.26 -21.91
C GLY A 410 12.79 12.61 -22.81
N LYS A 411 11.56 12.68 -22.24
CA LYS A 411 10.33 13.00 -22.97
C LYS A 411 9.64 14.19 -22.32
N THR A 412 9.35 15.25 -23.07
CA THR A 412 8.64 16.42 -22.55
C THR A 412 7.15 16.15 -22.42
N ARG A 413 6.63 16.26 -21.21
CA ARG A 413 5.20 16.21 -20.92
C ARG A 413 4.67 17.64 -20.87
N GLY A 414 3.62 17.87 -21.66
CA GLY A 414 3.09 19.22 -21.88
C GLY A 414 1.63 19.36 -21.41
N ARG A 415 0.88 20.18 -22.18
CA ARG A 415 -0.52 20.52 -21.87
C ARG A 415 -1.44 19.30 -21.78
N LEU A 416 -1.20 18.26 -22.60
CA LEU A 416 -2.03 17.06 -22.59
C LEU A 416 -1.89 16.31 -21.26
N TRP A 417 -0.67 16.06 -20.79
CA TRP A 417 -0.43 15.40 -19.49
C TRP A 417 -1.08 16.17 -18.33
N TYR A 418 -0.88 17.49 -18.33
CA TYR A 418 -1.51 18.37 -17.33
C TYR A 418 -3.06 18.32 -17.43
N GLY A 419 -3.61 18.29 -18.64
CA GLY A 419 -5.05 18.18 -18.88
C GLY A 419 -5.63 16.88 -18.36
N ILE A 420 -4.98 15.75 -18.59
CA ILE A 420 -5.37 14.45 -18.03
C ILE A 420 -5.37 14.51 -16.49
N GLY A 421 -4.34 15.10 -15.88
CA GLY A 421 -4.29 15.27 -14.44
C GLY A 421 -5.43 16.13 -13.91
N ARG A 422 -5.64 17.29 -14.52
CA ARG A 422 -6.60 18.28 -14.04
C ARG A 422 -8.05 17.89 -14.29
N TYR A 423 -8.38 17.32 -15.46
CA TYR A 423 -9.74 17.09 -15.91
C TYR A 423 -10.21 15.64 -15.86
N LEU A 424 -9.30 14.69 -15.63
CA LEU A 424 -9.64 13.28 -15.45
C LEU A 424 -9.23 12.79 -14.06
N TYR A 425 -7.94 12.85 -13.70
CA TYR A 425 -7.45 12.29 -12.43
C TYR A 425 -8.06 12.96 -11.20
N VAL A 426 -8.06 14.32 -11.13
CA VAL A 426 -8.63 15.03 -9.97
C VAL A 426 -10.13 14.80 -9.83
N PRO A 427 -10.97 14.90 -10.87
CA PRO A 427 -12.37 14.52 -10.77
C PRO A 427 -12.60 13.09 -10.29
N LEU A 428 -11.80 12.10 -10.76
CA LEU A 428 -11.89 10.72 -10.28
C LEU A 428 -11.56 10.63 -8.78
N ALA A 429 -10.53 11.33 -8.31
CA ALA A 429 -10.20 11.39 -6.88
C ALA A 429 -11.33 12.03 -6.05
N VAL A 430 -11.95 13.09 -6.54
CA VAL A 430 -13.09 13.74 -5.90
C VAL A 430 -14.32 12.83 -5.86
N ILE A 431 -14.63 12.15 -6.97
CA ILE A 431 -15.74 11.18 -7.02
C ILE A 431 -15.52 10.08 -6.00
N LEU A 432 -14.32 9.49 -5.98
CA LEU A 432 -13.97 8.44 -5.02
C LEU A 432 -14.14 8.91 -3.57
N CYS A 433 -13.64 10.12 -3.27
CA CYS A 433 -13.79 10.74 -1.95
C CYS A 433 -15.27 10.96 -1.58
N CYS A 434 -16.07 11.49 -2.50
CA CYS A 434 -17.50 11.68 -2.28
C CYS A 434 -18.21 10.33 -2.03
N VAL A 435 -17.94 9.33 -2.83
CA VAL A 435 -18.54 8.00 -2.65
C VAL A 435 -18.12 7.39 -1.31
N ALA A 436 -16.83 7.46 -0.94
CA ALA A 436 -16.37 7.01 0.36
C ALA A 436 -17.16 7.66 1.49
N LEU A 437 -17.26 8.98 1.48
CA LEU A 437 -17.89 9.76 2.56
C LEU A 437 -19.41 9.58 2.64
N PHE A 438 -20.13 9.63 1.51
CA PHE A 438 -21.57 9.60 1.50
C PHE A 438 -22.17 8.21 1.56
N MET A 439 -21.51 7.23 0.92
CA MET A 439 -21.96 5.83 0.92
C MET A 439 -21.30 5.01 2.02
N LYS A 440 -20.35 5.58 2.79
CA LYS A 440 -19.58 4.92 3.85
C LYS A 440 -18.88 3.65 3.37
N VAL A 441 -18.23 3.75 2.21
CA VAL A 441 -17.52 2.66 1.57
C VAL A 441 -16.03 2.76 1.87
N ALA A 442 -15.46 1.71 2.49
CA ALA A 442 -14.02 1.56 2.71
C ALA A 442 -13.36 0.93 1.46
N PHE A 443 -12.33 1.56 0.94
CA PHE A 443 -11.59 1.10 -0.25
C PHE A 443 -10.32 0.35 0.10
#